data_952e2db715c95b18dd38c92faf6613ae
#
_entry.id   952e2db715c95b18dd38c92faf6613ae
#
_cell.length_a   1.000
_cell.length_b   1.000
_cell.length_c   1.000
_cell.angle_alpha   90.00
_cell.angle_beta   90.00
_cell.angle_gamma   90.00
#
_symmetry.space_group_name_H-M   'P 1'
#
loop_
_entity.id
_entity.type
_entity.pdbx_description
1 polymer ?
#
loop_
_entity_poly.entity_id
_entity_poly.type
_entity_poly.pdbx_seq_one_letter_code
_entity_poly.pdbx_strand_id
1 'polypeptide(L)'
;MKSALVVAGALLAAPVAWAQDEVPEATRPERLYVNSGVLMGSSRVVALGGAYVGIAEGVAGFNSNLAALAHRSPKLDRDWDVGVTLSWLDLPLAKARGKDLDNDGLPDDAPETLQLLGGVLLQYRNFGLGFSLRNYQVGYCNTVHCDPKDLLRVSLLQTALAGAVALGRDDFILGFGIYSAQSIFNHRSEGNWRYGDTGLSLDVLYRPHGRPYRVGVAVRPQVVGPWRPESEQAPVLAERQLFSAVVSPAVLSLGVSWRLGEGAERYNALSPAARRHLLEGGHFAEVPPEDEPGAPTGRWLLSAQADFISGTEETVPVRAFTSTREPTRIGSRGMFQPRLGLEHETWPGRLRTRLGTFVEPSPFPDTLPRPHVTGGFELFLFRYLEDWALIGSFDVARRYSNFGVSVGFWR
;
A
#
# COMPACT_ATOMS: atom_id res chain seq x y z
N MET A 1 -4.73 30.05 -19.46
CA MET A 1 -5.31 29.28 -18.34
C MET A 1 -6.74 28.75 -18.58
N LYS A 2 -7.34 28.76 -19.78
CA LYS A 2 -8.71 28.25 -20.02
C LYS A 2 -8.77 26.90 -20.75
N SER A 3 -7.66 26.37 -21.24
CA SER A 3 -7.66 25.14 -22.07
C SER A 3 -7.27 23.84 -21.33
N ALA A 4 -6.75 23.92 -20.11
CA ALA A 4 -6.33 22.72 -19.34
C ALA A 4 -7.47 22.07 -18.53
N LEU A 5 -8.60 22.75 -18.36
CA LEU A 5 -9.73 22.26 -17.56
C LEU A 5 -10.67 21.32 -18.32
N VAL A 6 -10.58 21.30 -19.65
CA VAL A 6 -11.49 20.51 -20.51
C VAL A 6 -11.05 19.07 -20.67
N VAL A 7 -9.76 18.77 -20.52
CA VAL A 7 -9.23 17.39 -20.71
C VAL A 7 -9.44 16.52 -19.46
N ALA A 8 -9.49 17.11 -18.27
CA ALA A 8 -9.74 16.36 -17.03
C ALA A 8 -11.20 15.92 -16.87
N GLY A 9 -12.15 16.64 -17.49
CA GLY A 9 -13.58 16.32 -17.39
C GLY A 9 -14.04 15.16 -18.28
N ALA A 10 -13.31 14.85 -19.35
CA ALA A 10 -13.70 13.81 -20.31
C ALA A 10 -13.31 12.39 -19.90
N LEU A 11 -12.36 12.24 -18.97
CA LEU A 11 -11.94 10.92 -18.45
C LEU A 11 -12.83 10.40 -17.30
N LEU A 12 -13.67 11.23 -16.72
CA LEU A 12 -14.56 10.86 -15.62
C LEU A 12 -15.97 10.42 -16.07
N ALA A 13 -16.30 10.49 -17.35
CA ALA A 13 -17.65 10.30 -17.86
C ALA A 13 -17.86 9.10 -18.77
N ALA A 14 -16.95 8.13 -18.80
CA ALA A 14 -17.24 6.86 -19.46
C ALA A 14 -17.89 5.89 -18.44
N PRO A 15 -19.23 5.71 -18.45
CA PRO A 15 -19.80 4.54 -17.82
C PRO A 15 -19.31 3.36 -18.65
N VAL A 16 -18.42 2.55 -18.08
CA VAL A 16 -18.13 1.23 -18.63
C VAL A 16 -19.41 0.44 -18.44
N ALA A 17 -20.27 0.43 -19.45
CA ALA A 17 -21.39 -0.48 -19.54
C ALA A 17 -20.80 -1.89 -19.69
N TRP A 18 -20.63 -2.56 -18.57
CA TRP A 18 -20.35 -3.99 -18.55
C TRP A 18 -21.64 -4.68 -18.99
N ALA A 19 -21.56 -5.53 -20.01
CA ALA A 19 -22.64 -6.44 -20.35
C ALA A 19 -23.08 -7.16 -19.06
N GLN A 20 -24.34 -7.02 -18.70
CA GLN A 20 -24.95 -7.77 -17.61
C GLN A 20 -25.22 -9.18 -18.16
N ASP A 21 -24.20 -10.04 -18.19
CA ASP A 21 -24.44 -11.46 -18.21
C ASP A 21 -25.21 -11.82 -16.94
N GLU A 22 -26.22 -12.65 -17.02
CA GLU A 22 -26.98 -13.15 -15.86
C GLU A 22 -25.98 -13.74 -14.86
N VAL A 23 -25.66 -12.99 -13.82
CA VAL A 23 -24.79 -13.46 -12.74
C VAL A 23 -25.58 -14.52 -11.97
N PRO A 24 -25.10 -15.77 -11.88
CA PRO A 24 -25.74 -16.77 -11.07
C PRO A 24 -25.93 -16.27 -9.65
N GLU A 25 -27.10 -16.49 -9.08
CA GLU A 25 -27.45 -16.01 -7.76
C GLU A 25 -26.50 -16.60 -6.71
N ALA A 26 -25.94 -15.76 -5.86
CA ALA A 26 -25.07 -16.21 -4.78
C ALA A 26 -25.87 -17.13 -3.85
N THR A 27 -25.33 -18.29 -3.55
CA THR A 27 -26.00 -19.30 -2.71
C THR A 27 -25.83 -19.00 -1.22
N ARG A 28 -24.87 -18.11 -0.86
CA ARG A 28 -24.62 -17.65 0.51
C ARG A 28 -24.71 -16.12 0.62
N PRO A 29 -25.48 -15.60 1.59
CA PRO A 29 -25.57 -14.15 1.81
C PRO A 29 -24.29 -13.56 2.41
N GLU A 30 -23.46 -14.39 3.07
CA GLU A 30 -22.23 -13.93 3.74
C GLU A 30 -21.21 -13.41 2.72
N ARG A 31 -20.35 -12.52 3.18
CA ARG A 31 -19.29 -11.88 2.42
C ARG A 31 -17.92 -12.32 2.92
N LEU A 32 -16.96 -12.48 2.03
CA LEU A 32 -15.58 -12.79 2.41
C LEU A 32 -14.84 -11.52 2.85
N TYR A 33 -14.27 -11.54 4.04
CA TYR A 33 -13.50 -10.43 4.57
C TYR A 33 -12.07 -10.45 4.03
N VAL A 34 -11.71 -9.41 3.29
CA VAL A 34 -10.37 -9.27 2.71
C VAL A 34 -9.64 -8.08 3.35
N ASN A 35 -9.10 -8.36 4.51
CA ASN A 35 -8.04 -7.52 5.07
C ASN A 35 -6.88 -8.44 5.42
N SER A 36 -5.77 -8.25 4.74
CA SER A 36 -4.63 -9.16 4.92
C SER A 36 -3.98 -9.04 6.30
N GLY A 37 -4.27 -7.97 7.07
CA GLY A 37 -3.57 -7.67 8.34
C GLY A 37 -2.07 -7.43 8.14
N VAL A 38 -1.50 -8.11 7.17
CA VAL A 38 -0.09 -8.08 6.78
C VAL A 38 0.27 -6.76 6.13
N LEU A 39 1.43 -6.22 6.44
CA LEU A 39 1.95 -5.02 5.79
C LEU A 39 2.25 -5.28 4.32
N MET A 40 1.43 -4.73 3.44
CA MET A 40 1.68 -4.73 2.00
C MET A 40 2.23 -3.37 1.57
N GLY A 41 3.49 -3.33 1.21
CA GLY A 41 4.16 -2.11 0.76
C GLY A 41 5.52 -2.41 0.15
N SER A 42 6.29 -1.38 -0.17
CA SER A 42 7.71 -1.56 -0.48
C SER A 42 8.48 -2.00 0.77
N SER A 43 9.66 -2.59 0.59
CA SER A 43 10.51 -2.98 1.73
C SER A 43 10.83 -1.78 2.64
N ARG A 44 10.88 -0.55 2.11
CA ARG A 44 11.03 0.66 2.93
C ARG A 44 9.84 0.89 3.85
N VAL A 45 8.62 0.72 3.34
CA VAL A 45 7.39 0.86 4.13
C VAL A 45 7.31 -0.21 5.20
N VAL A 46 7.59 -1.46 4.84
CA VAL A 46 7.60 -2.59 5.80
C VAL A 46 8.63 -2.36 6.90
N ALA A 47 9.85 -1.96 6.56
CA ALA A 47 10.92 -1.71 7.53
C ALA A 47 10.59 -0.61 8.56
N LEU A 48 9.69 0.31 8.21
CA LEU A 48 9.19 1.39 9.09
C LEU A 48 7.87 1.02 9.80
N GLY A 49 7.54 -0.27 9.91
CA GLY A 49 6.29 -0.72 10.52
C GLY A 49 5.03 -0.22 9.79
N GLY A 50 5.15 0.19 8.53
CA GLY A 50 4.07 0.78 7.76
C GLY A 50 3.73 2.24 8.12
N ALA A 51 4.46 2.89 9.01
CA ALA A 51 4.24 4.28 9.42
C ALA A 51 4.73 5.26 8.32
N TYR A 52 4.04 5.32 7.19
CA TYR A 52 4.51 6.02 6.00
C TYR A 52 3.58 7.12 5.46
N VAL A 53 2.34 7.23 5.95
CA VAL A 53 1.35 8.21 5.50
C VAL A 53 1.83 9.66 5.69
N GLY A 54 2.56 9.93 6.78
CA GLY A 54 3.16 11.25 7.03
C GLY A 54 4.53 11.47 6.34
N ILE A 55 5.18 10.42 5.82
CA ILE A 55 6.43 10.53 5.07
C ILE A 55 6.13 10.84 3.61
N ALA A 56 5.32 10.03 2.95
CA ALA A 56 4.80 10.17 1.59
C ALA A 56 5.89 10.55 0.57
N GLU A 57 6.96 9.76 0.48
CA GLU A 57 8.08 9.99 -0.43
C GLU A 57 8.13 8.98 -1.55
N GLY A 58 8.22 9.48 -2.79
CA GLY A 58 8.50 8.70 -3.99
C GLY A 58 7.50 7.59 -4.28
N VAL A 59 7.83 6.74 -5.24
CA VAL A 59 7.01 5.60 -5.67
C VAL A 59 6.81 4.56 -4.55
N ALA A 60 7.74 4.46 -3.59
CA ALA A 60 7.61 3.59 -2.42
C ALA A 60 6.43 4.00 -1.52
N GLY A 61 6.16 5.30 -1.41
CA GLY A 61 5.09 5.86 -0.60
C GLY A 61 3.72 5.92 -1.25
N PHE A 62 3.65 5.71 -2.56
CA PHE A 62 2.43 5.83 -3.36
C PHE A 62 1.24 5.05 -2.77
N ASN A 63 1.48 3.81 -2.34
CA ASN A 63 0.42 2.96 -1.80
C ASN A 63 0.01 3.33 -0.36
N SER A 64 0.80 4.14 0.33
CA SER A 64 0.48 4.61 1.68
C SER A 64 -0.24 5.96 1.64
N ASN A 65 0.21 6.87 0.78
CA ASN A 65 -0.38 8.19 0.59
C ASN A 65 -0.12 8.66 -0.85
N LEU A 66 -1.17 8.92 -1.61
CA LEU A 66 -1.11 9.32 -3.01
C LEU A 66 -0.41 10.67 -3.22
N ALA A 67 -0.35 11.52 -2.19
CA ALA A 67 0.40 12.78 -2.25
C ALA A 67 1.89 12.57 -2.56
N ALA A 68 2.44 11.36 -2.30
CA ALA A 68 3.80 10.97 -2.68
C ALA A 68 4.08 11.16 -4.18
N LEU A 69 3.04 11.10 -5.03
CA LEU A 69 3.17 11.26 -6.48
C LEU A 69 3.64 12.66 -6.90
N ALA A 70 3.24 13.72 -6.18
CA ALA A 70 3.69 15.08 -6.47
C ALA A 70 4.75 15.60 -5.49
N HIS A 71 5.16 14.75 -4.52
CA HIS A 71 6.26 15.07 -3.62
C HIS A 71 7.60 14.94 -4.33
N ARG A 72 8.27 16.06 -4.60
CA ARG A 72 9.55 16.10 -5.33
C ARG A 72 10.74 15.96 -4.38
N SER A 73 11.77 15.26 -4.83
CA SER A 73 13.04 15.20 -4.11
C SER A 73 13.67 16.59 -4.03
N PRO A 74 14.18 17.04 -2.85
CA PRO A 74 14.90 18.32 -2.73
C PRO A 74 16.13 18.46 -3.65
N LYS A 75 16.68 17.33 -4.11
CA LYS A 75 17.85 17.30 -5.01
C LYS A 75 17.51 17.45 -6.50
N LEU A 76 16.23 17.48 -6.86
CA LEU A 76 15.80 17.42 -8.25
C LEU A 76 15.89 18.78 -8.92
N ASP A 77 16.74 18.90 -9.94
CA ASP A 77 16.96 20.15 -10.71
C ASP A 77 16.24 20.19 -12.08
N ARG A 78 15.50 19.15 -12.44
CA ARG A 78 14.74 19.09 -13.70
C ARG A 78 13.25 19.17 -13.45
N ASP A 79 12.46 19.67 -14.44
CA ASP A 79 11.01 19.82 -14.31
C ASP A 79 10.27 18.50 -14.27
N TRP A 80 10.84 17.43 -14.78
CA TRP A 80 10.27 16.10 -14.76
C TRP A 80 11.09 15.13 -13.92
N ASP A 81 10.44 14.09 -13.41
CA ASP A 81 11.06 13.01 -12.66
C ASP A 81 10.30 11.70 -12.91
N VAL A 82 11.02 10.59 -12.83
CA VAL A 82 10.48 9.23 -12.96
C VAL A 82 10.88 8.41 -11.74
N GLY A 83 9.96 7.65 -11.22
CA GLY A 83 10.22 6.72 -10.14
C GLY A 83 9.75 5.33 -10.50
N VAL A 84 10.56 4.32 -10.15
CA VAL A 84 10.21 2.90 -10.31
C VAL A 84 10.52 2.19 -9.00
N THR A 85 9.67 1.27 -8.61
CA THR A 85 9.92 0.34 -7.50
C THR A 85 9.45 -1.05 -7.87
N LEU A 86 10.23 -2.03 -7.48
CA LEU A 86 9.85 -3.43 -7.52
C LEU A 86 10.22 -4.05 -6.16
N SER A 87 9.24 -4.65 -5.52
CA SER A 87 9.41 -5.27 -4.21
C SER A 87 8.92 -6.70 -4.25
N TRP A 88 9.73 -7.59 -3.74
CA TRP A 88 9.39 -8.97 -3.47
C TRP A 88 9.45 -9.18 -1.97
N LEU A 89 8.31 -9.34 -1.35
CA LEU A 89 8.16 -9.66 0.06
C LEU A 89 7.82 -11.15 0.21
N ASP A 90 7.97 -11.65 1.42
CA ASP A 90 7.78 -13.06 1.74
C ASP A 90 8.69 -13.99 0.93
N LEU A 91 9.98 -13.64 0.92
CA LEU A 91 11.01 -14.50 0.35
C LEU A 91 10.97 -15.88 1.01
N PRO A 92 11.21 -16.97 0.27
CA PRO A 92 11.14 -18.35 0.78
C PRO A 92 12.29 -18.71 1.73
N LEU A 93 12.76 -17.72 2.52
CA LEU A 93 13.80 -17.87 3.53
C LEU A 93 13.28 -18.53 4.81
N ALA A 94 11.97 -18.43 5.06
CA ALA A 94 11.29 -19.09 6.16
C ALA A 94 10.14 -19.94 5.63
N LYS A 95 10.01 -21.18 6.13
CA LYS A 95 8.90 -22.06 5.74
C LYS A 95 7.56 -21.43 6.14
N ALA A 96 6.61 -21.44 5.22
CA ALA A 96 5.27 -20.88 5.46
C ALA A 96 4.44 -21.68 6.48
N ARG A 97 4.81 -22.95 6.73
CA ARG A 97 4.09 -23.81 7.69
C ARG A 97 4.17 -23.26 9.11
N GLY A 98 3.02 -23.19 9.76
CA GLY A 98 2.89 -22.73 11.15
C GLY A 98 2.82 -21.22 11.31
N LYS A 99 2.78 -20.46 10.21
CA LYS A 99 2.41 -19.05 10.23
C LYS A 99 0.91 -18.91 10.47
N ASP A 100 0.54 -17.86 11.15
CA ASP A 100 -0.83 -17.42 11.33
C ASP A 100 -1.01 -16.18 10.44
N LEU A 101 -1.61 -16.35 9.27
CA LEU A 101 -1.65 -15.30 8.23
C LEU A 101 -2.88 -14.40 8.35
N ASP A 102 -3.97 -14.89 8.93
CA ASP A 102 -5.22 -14.14 9.11
C ASP A 102 -5.42 -13.62 10.54
N ASN A 103 -4.43 -13.88 11.42
CA ASN A 103 -4.42 -13.47 12.83
C ASN A 103 -5.63 -14.01 13.61
N ASP A 104 -5.99 -15.29 13.37
CA ASP A 104 -7.00 -15.99 14.18
C ASP A 104 -6.41 -16.66 15.43
N GLY A 105 -5.09 -16.60 15.59
CA GLY A 105 -4.35 -17.19 16.71
C GLY A 105 -3.94 -18.65 16.49
N LEU A 106 -4.34 -19.26 15.36
CA LEU A 106 -4.01 -20.62 14.98
C LEU A 106 -2.98 -20.65 13.83
N PRO A 107 -2.19 -21.71 13.70
CA PRO A 107 -1.29 -21.83 12.57
C PRO A 107 -2.06 -22.20 11.30
N ASP A 108 -1.76 -21.52 10.20
CA ASP A 108 -2.25 -21.86 8.88
C ASP A 108 -1.42 -22.97 8.24
N ASP A 109 -2.09 -23.90 7.58
CA ASP A 109 -1.45 -24.88 6.70
C ASP A 109 -1.27 -24.30 5.27
N ALA A 110 -0.74 -23.07 5.19
CA ALA A 110 -0.47 -22.40 3.92
C ALA A 110 0.93 -22.77 3.43
N PRO A 111 1.08 -23.63 2.42
CA PRO A 111 2.41 -24.05 1.96
C PRO A 111 3.13 -22.99 1.14
N GLU A 112 2.41 -22.03 0.59
CA GLU A 112 2.93 -21.02 -0.33
C GLU A 112 2.39 -19.64 0.01
N THR A 113 3.28 -18.67 0.11
CA THR A 113 2.93 -17.25 0.18
C THR A 113 3.83 -16.46 -0.76
N LEU A 114 3.27 -15.43 -1.41
CA LEU A 114 4.01 -14.55 -2.31
C LEU A 114 3.43 -13.15 -2.23
N GLN A 115 4.29 -12.16 -2.02
CA GLN A 115 3.90 -10.76 -2.12
C GLN A 115 4.78 -10.04 -3.14
N LEU A 116 4.15 -9.50 -4.17
CA LEU A 116 4.80 -8.67 -5.18
C LEU A 116 4.18 -7.28 -5.21
N LEU A 117 5.03 -6.28 -5.31
CA LEU A 117 4.63 -4.90 -5.53
C LEU A 117 5.48 -4.30 -6.63
N GLY A 118 4.82 -3.73 -7.63
CA GLY A 118 5.43 -2.91 -8.66
C GLY A 118 4.78 -1.53 -8.71
N GLY A 119 5.55 -0.50 -9.00
CA GLY A 119 5.02 0.84 -9.13
C GLY A 119 5.88 1.71 -10.05
N VAL A 120 5.21 2.58 -10.77
CA VAL A 120 5.83 3.62 -11.60
C VAL A 120 5.22 4.96 -11.26
N LEU A 121 6.03 5.99 -11.33
CA LEU A 121 5.69 7.38 -11.03
C LEU A 121 6.29 8.27 -12.11
N LEU A 122 5.48 9.19 -12.62
CA LEU A 122 5.90 10.28 -13.48
C LEU A 122 5.51 11.59 -12.83
N GLN A 123 6.47 12.49 -12.64
CA GLN A 123 6.25 13.84 -12.12
C GLN A 123 6.58 14.87 -13.19
N TYR A 124 5.77 15.91 -13.25
CA TYR A 124 6.04 17.09 -14.05
C TYR A 124 5.65 18.34 -13.27
N ARG A 125 6.65 19.17 -12.93
CA ARG A 125 6.46 20.39 -12.14
C ARG A 125 5.75 20.07 -10.83
N ASN A 126 4.54 20.59 -10.60
CA ASN A 126 3.73 20.38 -9.40
C ASN A 126 2.73 19.22 -9.53
N PHE A 127 2.74 18.45 -10.63
CA PHE A 127 1.87 17.32 -10.87
C PHE A 127 2.62 15.99 -10.80
N GLY A 128 1.94 14.96 -10.36
CA GLY A 128 2.41 13.59 -10.42
C GLY A 128 1.32 12.63 -10.86
N LEU A 129 1.70 11.63 -11.64
CA LEU A 129 0.86 10.49 -12.03
C LEU A 129 1.56 9.21 -11.63
N GLY A 130 0.82 8.19 -11.27
CA GLY A 130 1.39 6.91 -10.91
C GLY A 130 0.45 5.75 -11.17
N PHE A 131 1.08 4.61 -11.42
CA PHE A 131 0.42 3.31 -11.48
C PHE A 131 1.13 2.35 -10.53
N SER A 132 0.36 1.57 -9.78
CA SER A 132 0.90 0.51 -8.95
C SER A 132 0.08 -0.76 -9.05
N LEU A 133 0.78 -1.87 -8.84
CA LEU A 133 0.20 -3.21 -8.78
C LEU A 133 0.75 -3.90 -7.55
N ARG A 134 -0.14 -4.44 -6.72
CA ARG A 134 0.19 -5.29 -5.57
C ARG A 134 -0.51 -6.62 -5.73
N ASN A 135 0.22 -7.69 -5.56
CA ASN A 135 -0.32 -9.05 -5.54
C ASN A 135 0.12 -9.74 -4.25
N TYR A 136 -0.83 -10.18 -3.46
CA TYR A 136 -0.62 -11.06 -2.33
C TYR A 136 -1.29 -12.40 -2.61
N GLN A 137 -0.50 -13.44 -2.71
CA GLN A 137 -0.96 -14.79 -2.99
C GLN A 137 -0.72 -15.68 -1.79
N VAL A 138 -1.73 -16.45 -1.43
CA VAL A 138 -1.68 -17.47 -0.37
C VAL A 138 -2.24 -18.77 -0.91
N GLY A 139 -1.56 -19.88 -0.65
CA GLY A 139 -2.05 -21.22 -0.97
C GLY A 139 -2.57 -21.92 0.28
N TYR A 140 -3.83 -22.23 0.34
CA TYR A 140 -4.48 -22.99 1.42
C TYR A 140 -4.65 -24.46 1.05
N CYS A 141 -4.41 -25.36 2.00
CA CYS A 141 -4.68 -26.79 1.87
C CYS A 141 -5.81 -27.21 2.79
N ASN A 142 -6.70 -28.06 2.26
CA ASN A 142 -7.82 -28.64 3.02
C ASN A 142 -7.45 -29.90 3.82
N THR A 143 -6.27 -30.47 3.59
CA THR A 143 -5.85 -31.75 4.17
C THR A 143 -4.50 -31.63 4.87
N VAL A 144 -4.28 -32.48 5.88
CA VAL A 144 -3.01 -32.56 6.64
C VAL A 144 -1.82 -32.91 5.73
N HIS A 145 -2.07 -33.56 4.60
CA HIS A 145 -1.10 -33.81 3.53
C HIS A 145 -1.55 -33.04 2.29
N CYS A 146 -0.93 -31.88 2.08
CA CYS A 146 -1.24 -31.03 0.94
C CYS A 146 -0.83 -31.70 -0.38
N ASP A 147 -1.79 -32.26 -1.11
CA ASP A 147 -1.57 -32.59 -2.53
C ASP A 147 -1.64 -31.27 -3.32
N PRO A 148 -0.68 -30.99 -4.22
CA PRO A 148 -0.75 -29.82 -5.13
C PRO A 148 -2.05 -29.73 -5.96
N LYS A 149 -2.82 -30.81 -6.04
CA LYS A 149 -4.13 -30.85 -6.71
C LYS A 149 -5.24 -30.24 -5.86
N ASP A 150 -5.12 -30.30 -4.52
CA ASP A 150 -6.11 -29.82 -3.56
C ASP A 150 -5.77 -28.42 -3.03
N LEU A 151 -4.77 -27.79 -3.64
CA LEU A 151 -4.34 -26.43 -3.26
C LEU A 151 -5.30 -25.38 -3.81
N LEU A 152 -5.96 -24.65 -2.90
CA LEU A 152 -6.65 -23.42 -3.25
C LEU A 152 -5.67 -22.24 -3.17
N ARG A 153 -5.39 -21.59 -4.31
CA ARG A 153 -4.66 -20.34 -4.35
C ARG A 153 -5.61 -19.17 -4.31
N VAL A 154 -5.38 -18.29 -3.35
CA VAL A 154 -6.10 -17.02 -3.23
C VAL A 154 -5.13 -15.90 -3.53
N SER A 155 -5.42 -15.14 -4.58
CA SER A 155 -4.63 -13.96 -4.97
C SER A 155 -5.43 -12.70 -4.69
N LEU A 156 -4.91 -11.83 -3.84
CA LEU A 156 -5.42 -10.49 -3.61
C LEU A 156 -4.65 -9.52 -4.51
N LEU A 157 -5.25 -9.15 -5.62
CA LEU A 157 -4.68 -8.24 -6.60
C LEU A 157 -5.25 -6.85 -6.40
N GLN A 158 -4.39 -5.88 -6.14
CA GLN A 158 -4.77 -4.48 -6.06
C GLN A 158 -3.98 -3.67 -7.07
N THR A 159 -4.70 -2.92 -7.90
CA THR A 159 -4.10 -1.96 -8.83
C THR A 159 -4.57 -0.56 -8.49
N ALA A 160 -3.71 0.43 -8.65
CA ALA A 160 -4.09 1.82 -8.46
C ALA A 160 -3.55 2.68 -9.60
N LEU A 161 -4.42 3.52 -10.12
CA LEU A 161 -4.07 4.63 -11.02
C LEU A 161 -4.42 5.92 -10.29
N ALA A 162 -3.44 6.80 -10.12
CA ALA A 162 -3.63 7.98 -9.30
C ALA A 162 -2.87 9.19 -9.83
N GLY A 163 -3.35 10.37 -9.44
CA GLY A 163 -2.70 11.64 -9.66
C GLY A 163 -2.56 12.42 -8.36
N ALA A 164 -1.62 13.35 -8.34
CA ALA A 164 -1.47 14.30 -7.25
C ALA A 164 -1.07 15.68 -7.76
N VAL A 165 -1.34 16.70 -6.97
CA VAL A 165 -0.96 18.08 -7.26
C VAL A 165 -0.45 18.77 -6.00
N ALA A 166 0.71 19.41 -6.11
CA ALA A 166 1.23 20.29 -5.08
C ALA A 166 0.63 21.69 -5.25
N LEU A 167 0.14 22.26 -4.16
CA LEU A 167 -0.58 23.52 -4.09
C LEU A 167 0.16 24.57 -3.27
N GLY A 168 -0.13 25.84 -3.55
CA GLY A 168 0.49 26.95 -2.87
C GLY A 168 1.99 26.98 -3.14
N ARG A 169 2.78 26.97 -2.07
CA ARG A 169 4.27 26.89 -2.12
C ARG A 169 4.78 25.46 -1.96
N ASP A 170 4.05 24.46 -2.45
CA ASP A 170 4.26 23.03 -2.20
C ASP A 170 4.06 22.61 -0.71
N ASP A 171 3.44 23.49 0.10
CA ASP A 171 3.13 23.16 1.50
C ASP A 171 2.04 22.10 1.62
N PHE A 172 1.10 22.06 0.64
CA PHE A 172 0.02 21.08 0.58
C PHE A 172 0.09 20.28 -0.70
N ILE A 173 -0.02 18.97 -0.59
CA ILE A 173 -0.14 18.08 -1.73
C ILE A 173 -1.45 17.30 -1.59
N LEU A 174 -2.28 17.35 -2.63
CA LEU A 174 -3.51 16.58 -2.73
C LEU A 174 -3.29 15.42 -3.69
N GLY A 175 -3.66 14.23 -3.27
CA GLY A 175 -3.61 13.02 -4.06
C GLY A 175 -5.02 12.44 -4.23
N PHE A 176 -5.33 11.95 -5.41
CA PHE A 176 -6.59 11.28 -5.73
C PHE A 176 -6.33 10.11 -6.66
N GLY A 177 -7.12 9.06 -6.54
CA GLY A 177 -6.92 7.88 -7.36
C GLY A 177 -8.10 6.93 -7.36
N ILE A 178 -8.05 6.03 -8.33
CA ILE A 178 -8.94 4.88 -8.44
C ILE A 178 -8.09 3.66 -8.12
N TYR A 179 -8.55 2.85 -7.19
CA TYR A 179 -7.95 1.55 -6.93
C TYR A 179 -8.95 0.43 -7.21
N SER A 180 -8.47 -0.64 -7.82
CA SER A 180 -9.23 -1.87 -8.00
C SER A 180 -8.73 -2.90 -6.98
N ALA A 181 -9.64 -3.54 -6.30
CA ALA A 181 -9.37 -4.65 -5.40
C ALA A 181 -10.05 -5.90 -5.95
N GLN A 182 -9.25 -6.92 -6.28
CA GLN A 182 -9.72 -8.17 -6.83
C GLN A 182 -9.21 -9.33 -5.98
N SER A 183 -10.08 -10.30 -5.75
CA SER A 183 -9.74 -11.57 -5.11
C SER A 183 -10.01 -12.70 -6.11
N ILE A 184 -8.95 -13.39 -6.47
CA ILE A 184 -8.99 -14.49 -7.43
C ILE A 184 -8.72 -15.78 -6.66
N PHE A 185 -9.68 -16.67 -6.69
CA PHE A 185 -9.61 -18.00 -6.10
C PHE A 185 -9.36 -18.99 -7.23
N ASN A 186 -8.27 -19.72 -7.16
CA ASN A 186 -7.87 -20.68 -8.17
C ASN A 186 -7.72 -22.07 -7.52
N HIS A 187 -8.53 -23.02 -7.96
CA HIS A 187 -8.43 -24.42 -7.57
C HIS A 187 -8.23 -25.28 -8.81
N ARG A 188 -7.17 -26.10 -8.81
CA ARG A 188 -6.72 -26.80 -10.01
C ARG A 188 -7.79 -27.72 -10.65
N SER A 189 -8.63 -28.35 -9.84
CA SER A 189 -9.67 -29.28 -10.33
C SER A 189 -11.04 -28.65 -10.47
N GLU A 190 -11.29 -27.46 -9.89
CA GLU A 190 -12.64 -26.89 -9.76
C GLU A 190 -12.82 -25.57 -10.49
N GLY A 191 -11.71 -24.92 -10.93
CA GLY A 191 -11.76 -23.70 -11.73
C GLY A 191 -11.37 -22.43 -10.97
N ASN A 192 -11.72 -21.28 -11.53
CA ASN A 192 -11.36 -19.95 -11.03
C ASN A 192 -12.62 -19.17 -10.68
N TRP A 193 -12.55 -18.45 -9.55
CA TRP A 193 -13.59 -17.52 -9.11
C TRP A 193 -12.98 -16.16 -8.91
N ARG A 194 -13.65 -15.14 -9.37
CA ARG A 194 -13.18 -13.77 -9.26
C ARG A 194 -14.22 -12.89 -8.59
N TYR A 195 -13.77 -12.17 -7.59
CA TYR A 195 -14.50 -11.11 -6.92
C TYR A 195 -13.75 -9.81 -7.09
N GLY A 196 -14.42 -8.71 -7.29
CA GLY A 196 -13.69 -7.46 -7.35
C GLY A 196 -14.55 -6.27 -7.68
N ASP A 197 -14.07 -5.12 -7.23
CA ASP A 197 -14.64 -3.83 -7.54
C ASP A 197 -13.57 -2.74 -7.48
N THR A 198 -13.99 -1.50 -7.70
CA THR A 198 -13.15 -0.31 -7.68
C THR A 198 -13.57 0.65 -6.59
N GLY A 199 -12.61 1.33 -5.98
CA GLY A 199 -12.82 2.37 -5.01
C GLY A 199 -12.05 3.63 -5.37
N LEU A 200 -12.51 4.75 -4.84
CA LEU A 200 -11.78 6.02 -4.92
C LEU A 200 -10.88 6.17 -3.70
N SER A 201 -9.82 6.95 -3.83
CA SER A 201 -8.94 7.33 -2.73
C SER A 201 -8.66 8.82 -2.78
N LEU A 202 -8.62 9.43 -1.62
CA LEU A 202 -8.28 10.84 -1.45
C LEU A 202 -7.28 10.98 -0.32
N ASP A 203 -6.15 11.60 -0.61
CA ASP A 203 -5.05 11.73 0.32
C ASP A 203 -4.53 13.16 0.36
N VAL A 204 -3.99 13.55 1.51
CA VAL A 204 -3.42 14.88 1.73
C VAL A 204 -2.08 14.74 2.44
N LEU A 205 -1.12 15.56 2.05
CA LEU A 205 0.13 15.77 2.78
C LEU A 205 0.33 17.24 3.04
N TYR A 206 0.50 17.62 4.31
CA TYR A 206 0.96 18.93 4.74
C TYR A 206 2.44 18.88 5.08
N ARG A 207 3.26 19.70 4.40
CA ARG A 207 4.73 19.74 4.53
C ARG A 207 5.24 21.18 4.58
N PRO A 208 5.10 21.87 5.71
CA PRO A 208 5.43 23.29 5.81
C PRO A 208 6.93 23.56 5.66
N HIS A 209 7.29 24.55 4.83
CA HIS A 209 8.68 24.94 4.64
C HIS A 209 9.34 25.42 5.93
N GLY A 210 10.64 25.14 6.07
CA GLY A 210 11.43 25.51 7.24
C GLY A 210 11.01 24.80 8.53
N ARG A 211 10.20 23.74 8.41
CA ARG A 211 9.77 22.92 9.55
C ARG A 211 10.22 21.47 9.38
N PRO A 212 10.62 20.81 10.47
CA PRO A 212 11.16 19.46 10.41
C PRO A 212 10.07 18.37 10.42
N TYR A 213 8.80 18.67 10.21
CA TYR A 213 7.70 17.73 10.29
C TYR A 213 6.78 17.76 9.07
N ARG A 214 6.03 16.66 8.89
CA ARG A 214 4.94 16.53 7.94
C ARG A 214 3.75 15.86 8.61
N VAL A 215 2.56 16.14 8.09
CA VAL A 215 1.31 15.50 8.51
C VAL A 215 0.60 14.97 7.28
N GLY A 216 0.21 13.72 7.30
CA GLY A 216 -0.50 13.06 6.21
C GLY A 216 -1.83 12.48 6.63
N VAL A 217 -2.78 12.50 5.71
CA VAL A 217 -4.08 11.85 5.83
C VAL A 217 -4.33 11.03 4.58
N ALA A 218 -4.81 9.80 4.73
CA ALA A 218 -5.20 8.96 3.61
C ALA A 218 -6.54 8.29 3.89
N VAL A 219 -7.45 8.33 2.89
CA VAL A 219 -8.80 7.77 2.99
C VAL A 219 -8.99 6.72 1.91
N ARG A 220 -9.32 5.52 2.33
CA ARG A 220 -9.68 4.38 1.48
C ARG A 220 -11.11 3.97 1.84
N PRO A 221 -12.11 4.27 1.02
CA PRO A 221 -13.49 3.82 1.25
C PRO A 221 -13.59 2.28 1.25
N GLN A 222 -14.66 1.78 1.83
CA GLN A 222 -14.99 0.36 1.73
C GLN A 222 -15.24 -0.03 0.28
N VAL A 223 -14.70 -1.19 -0.12
CA VAL A 223 -14.99 -1.80 -1.42
C VAL A 223 -15.72 -3.11 -1.20
N VAL A 224 -16.84 -3.27 -1.89
CA VAL A 224 -17.64 -4.50 -1.91
C VAL A 224 -17.63 -5.03 -3.34
N GLY A 225 -16.88 -6.09 -3.56
CA GLY A 225 -16.72 -6.69 -4.88
C GLY A 225 -17.62 -7.91 -5.03
N PRO A 226 -18.69 -7.85 -5.85
CA PRO A 226 -19.54 -9.01 -6.13
C PRO A 226 -18.76 -10.09 -6.90
N TRP A 227 -19.28 -11.31 -6.86
CA TRP A 227 -18.75 -12.38 -7.68
C TRP A 227 -18.96 -12.09 -9.17
N ARG A 228 -17.97 -12.48 -10.00
CA ARG A 228 -18.02 -12.36 -11.45
C ARG A 228 -17.55 -13.67 -12.07
N PRO A 229 -18.37 -14.32 -12.92
CA PRO A 229 -17.92 -15.51 -13.64
C PRO A 229 -16.81 -15.14 -14.64
N GLU A 230 -15.75 -15.93 -14.69
CA GLU A 230 -14.64 -15.72 -15.66
C GLU A 230 -14.86 -16.42 -17.01
N SER A 231 -15.77 -17.38 -17.13
CA SER A 231 -16.04 -18.11 -18.39
C SER A 231 -17.27 -19.01 -18.32
N GLU A 232 -17.63 -19.61 -19.46
CA GLU A 232 -18.69 -20.63 -19.64
C GLU A 232 -18.54 -21.91 -18.79
N GLN A 233 -17.50 -22.02 -17.95
CA GLN A 233 -17.29 -23.13 -16.99
C GLN A 233 -18.14 -23.01 -15.72
N ALA A 234 -19.08 -22.09 -15.69
CA ALA A 234 -20.01 -21.85 -14.60
C ALA A 234 -20.85 -23.09 -14.14
N PRO A 235 -21.15 -24.12 -14.97
CA PRO A 235 -22.02 -25.24 -14.53
C PRO A 235 -21.42 -26.10 -13.39
N VAL A 236 -20.11 -26.25 -13.32
CA VAL A 236 -19.45 -27.05 -12.26
C VAL A 236 -19.49 -26.35 -10.89
N LEU A 237 -19.74 -25.05 -10.90
CA LEU A 237 -19.78 -24.20 -9.70
C LEU A 237 -21.12 -24.21 -8.97
N ALA A 238 -22.17 -24.69 -9.61
CA ALA A 238 -23.53 -24.70 -9.04
C ALA A 238 -23.67 -25.61 -7.78
N GLU A 239 -22.72 -26.52 -7.55
CA GLU A 239 -22.70 -27.39 -6.38
C GLU A 239 -21.95 -26.77 -5.17
N ARG A 240 -21.17 -25.70 -5.38
CA ARG A 240 -20.52 -24.99 -4.29
C ARG A 240 -21.35 -23.80 -3.81
N GLN A 241 -21.31 -23.61 -2.51
CA GLN A 241 -21.92 -22.45 -1.89
C GLN A 241 -21.05 -21.20 -2.17
N LEU A 242 -21.46 -20.37 -3.11
CA LEU A 242 -20.76 -19.13 -3.46
C LEU A 242 -21.16 -18.01 -2.51
N PHE A 243 -20.16 -17.31 -1.97
CA PHE A 243 -20.36 -16.11 -1.18
C PHE A 243 -20.83 -14.95 -2.04
N SER A 244 -21.63 -14.04 -1.48
CA SER A 244 -22.26 -12.95 -2.23
C SER A 244 -21.23 -11.92 -2.73
N ALA A 245 -20.20 -11.64 -1.95
CA ALA A 245 -19.18 -10.65 -2.27
C ALA A 245 -17.89 -10.86 -1.46
N VAL A 246 -16.86 -10.12 -1.87
CA VAL A 246 -15.66 -9.85 -1.08
C VAL A 246 -15.72 -8.43 -0.55
N VAL A 247 -15.37 -8.23 0.71
CA VAL A 247 -15.38 -6.91 1.36
C VAL A 247 -13.98 -6.52 1.83
N SER A 248 -13.49 -5.38 1.33
CA SER A 248 -12.34 -4.67 1.89
C SER A 248 -12.87 -3.50 2.74
N PRO A 249 -12.59 -3.45 4.06
CA PRO A 249 -13.12 -2.41 4.95
C PRO A 249 -12.61 -1.01 4.56
N ALA A 250 -13.34 0.03 4.98
CA ALA A 250 -12.83 1.38 4.87
C ALA A 250 -11.67 1.60 5.85
N VAL A 251 -10.70 2.42 5.43
CA VAL A 251 -9.54 2.78 6.26
C VAL A 251 -9.31 4.28 6.21
N LEU A 252 -9.25 4.91 7.39
CA LEU A 252 -8.74 6.26 7.58
C LEU A 252 -7.37 6.15 8.24
N SER A 253 -6.35 6.68 7.58
CA SER A 253 -4.98 6.70 8.08
C SER A 253 -4.54 8.14 8.38
N LEU A 254 -4.05 8.36 9.59
CA LEU A 254 -3.44 9.62 10.03
C LEU A 254 -1.97 9.36 10.33
N GLY A 255 -1.07 10.17 9.76
CA GLY A 255 0.35 9.97 9.94
C GLY A 255 1.11 11.27 10.16
N VAL A 256 2.17 11.19 10.96
CA VAL A 256 3.13 12.28 11.15
C VAL A 256 4.54 11.75 10.93
N SER A 257 5.43 12.62 10.44
CA SER A 257 6.85 12.33 10.37
C SER A 257 7.66 13.54 10.85
N TRP A 258 8.82 13.28 11.44
CA TRP A 258 9.66 14.31 12.02
C TRP A 258 11.14 14.01 11.76
N ARG A 259 11.87 14.95 11.19
CA ARG A 259 13.33 14.87 11.04
C ARG A 259 14.02 15.50 12.25
N LEU A 260 15.15 14.90 12.66
CA LEU A 260 15.97 15.35 13.78
C LEU A 260 17.45 15.39 13.38
N GLY A 261 18.17 16.30 14.03
CA GLY A 261 19.60 16.54 13.81
C GLY A 261 19.85 17.82 13.03
N GLU A 262 21.11 18.05 12.68
CA GLU A 262 21.54 19.23 11.94
C GLU A 262 20.84 19.33 10.59
N GLY A 263 20.27 20.51 10.27
CA GLY A 263 19.55 20.76 9.04
C GLY A 263 18.16 20.12 8.96
N ALA A 264 17.59 19.68 10.08
CA ALA A 264 16.25 19.05 10.10
C ALA A 264 15.17 19.98 9.56
N GLU A 265 15.31 21.29 9.69
CA GLU A 265 14.40 22.31 9.14
C GLU A 265 14.33 22.27 7.61
N ARG A 266 15.33 21.67 6.92
CA ARG A 266 15.37 21.46 5.47
C ARG A 266 14.61 20.21 5.01
N TYR A 267 13.95 19.51 5.91
CA TYR A 267 13.15 18.32 5.56
C TYR A 267 12.13 18.58 4.45
N ASN A 268 11.57 19.79 4.43
CA ASN A 268 10.59 20.25 3.45
C ASN A 268 11.17 21.25 2.45
N ALA A 269 12.48 21.25 2.23
CA ALA A 269 13.11 22.10 1.25
C ALA A 269 12.51 21.90 -0.15
N LEU A 270 12.42 23.01 -0.91
CA LEU A 270 12.02 22.96 -2.30
C LEU A 270 13.17 22.42 -3.16
N SER A 271 12.82 21.64 -4.17
CA SER A 271 13.80 21.33 -5.22
C SER A 271 14.12 22.59 -6.04
N PRO A 272 15.33 22.70 -6.62
CA PRO A 272 15.65 23.82 -7.52
C PRO A 272 14.62 24.02 -8.63
N ALA A 273 14.12 22.94 -9.21
CA ALA A 273 13.07 23.00 -10.23
C ALA A 273 11.73 23.52 -9.70
N ALA A 274 11.28 23.07 -8.52
CA ALA A 274 10.06 23.57 -7.90
C ALA A 274 10.18 25.07 -7.57
N ARG A 275 11.33 25.48 -7.05
CA ARG A 275 11.62 26.88 -6.75
C ARG A 275 11.57 27.76 -8.02
N ARG A 276 12.19 27.34 -9.14
CA ARG A 276 12.09 28.07 -10.41
C ARG A 276 10.64 28.22 -10.85
N HIS A 277 9.86 27.15 -10.78
CA HIS A 277 8.45 27.17 -11.17
C HIS A 277 7.62 28.16 -10.33
N LEU A 278 7.85 28.26 -9.02
CA LEU A 278 7.18 29.24 -8.15
C LEU A 278 7.60 30.67 -8.48
N LEU A 279 8.86 30.90 -8.79
CA LEU A 279 9.38 32.20 -9.22
C LEU A 279 8.75 32.66 -10.56
N GLU A 280 8.64 31.76 -11.54
CA GLU A 280 7.98 32.02 -12.83
C GLU A 280 6.49 32.40 -12.63
N GLY A 281 5.83 31.83 -11.62
CA GLY A 281 4.44 32.14 -11.26
C GLY A 281 4.22 33.50 -10.60
N GLY A 282 5.28 34.27 -10.33
CA GLY A 282 5.19 35.64 -9.77
C GLY A 282 5.06 35.68 -8.23
N HIS A 283 5.30 34.60 -7.52
CA HIS A 283 5.23 34.53 -6.04
C HIS A 283 6.58 34.82 -5.37
N PHE A 284 7.32 35.82 -5.87
CA PHE A 284 8.70 36.09 -5.46
C PHE A 284 8.85 36.47 -3.98
N ALA A 285 7.94 37.20 -3.40
CA ALA A 285 8.04 37.67 -2.02
C ALA A 285 7.93 36.55 -0.98
N GLU A 286 7.45 35.37 -1.40
CA GLU A 286 7.09 34.28 -0.50
C GLU A 286 7.92 32.99 -0.73
N VAL A 287 8.74 32.95 -1.80
CA VAL A 287 9.55 31.75 -2.12
C VAL A 287 10.71 31.65 -1.13
N PRO A 288 10.87 30.52 -0.43
CA PRO A 288 12.00 30.30 0.47
C PRO A 288 13.36 30.48 -0.24
N PRO A 289 14.41 30.92 0.47
CA PRO A 289 15.74 31.01 -0.10
C PRO A 289 16.22 29.63 -0.59
N GLU A 290 17.14 29.65 -1.54
CA GLU A 290 17.76 28.45 -2.05
C GLU A 290 18.65 27.82 -0.96
N ASP A 291 18.51 26.50 -0.77
CA ASP A 291 19.41 25.76 0.11
C ASP A 291 20.74 25.47 -0.61
N GLU A 292 21.81 25.41 0.12
CA GLU A 292 23.11 25.01 -0.41
C GLU A 292 23.06 23.56 -0.88
N PRO A 293 23.56 23.23 -2.10
CA PRO A 293 23.64 21.87 -2.58
C PRO A 293 24.40 20.95 -1.61
N GLY A 294 23.76 19.85 -1.18
CA GLY A 294 24.37 18.90 -0.25
C GLY A 294 24.28 19.28 1.22
N ALA A 295 23.60 20.39 1.55
CA ALA A 295 23.33 20.73 2.95
C ALA A 295 22.63 19.59 3.70
N PRO A 296 22.96 19.34 4.98
CA PRO A 296 22.36 18.26 5.75
C PRO A 296 20.85 18.48 5.94
N THR A 297 20.07 17.39 5.95
CA THR A 297 18.61 17.40 6.13
C THR A 297 18.16 16.67 7.38
N GLY A 298 19.07 16.51 8.37
CA GLY A 298 18.84 15.68 9.55
C GLY A 298 19.01 14.18 9.25
N ARG A 299 19.69 13.47 10.16
CA ARG A 299 20.02 12.04 9.98
C ARG A 299 18.96 11.08 10.51
N TRP A 300 18.11 11.54 11.39
CA TRP A 300 17.06 10.74 12.00
C TRP A 300 15.70 11.14 11.44
N LEU A 301 14.88 10.16 11.11
CA LEU A 301 13.47 10.33 10.76
C LEU A 301 12.63 9.47 11.69
N LEU A 302 11.75 10.11 12.45
CA LEU A 302 10.72 9.47 13.25
C LEU A 302 9.41 9.52 12.47
N SER A 303 8.60 8.47 12.54
CA SER A 303 7.26 8.44 12.00
C SER A 303 6.29 7.73 12.91
N ALA A 304 5.06 8.23 12.96
CA ALA A 304 3.95 7.60 13.66
C ALA A 304 2.70 7.65 12.78
N GLN A 305 1.89 6.60 12.85
CA GLN A 305 0.65 6.49 12.10
C GLN A 305 -0.41 5.77 12.93
N ALA A 306 -1.66 6.16 12.72
CA ALA A 306 -2.83 5.52 13.27
C ALA A 306 -3.80 5.19 12.14
N ASP A 307 -4.15 3.91 11.97
CA ASP A 307 -5.16 3.46 11.04
C ASP A 307 -6.44 3.11 11.79
N PHE A 308 -7.55 3.68 11.33
CA PHE A 308 -8.89 3.39 11.78
C PHE A 308 -9.60 2.59 10.70
N ILE A 309 -9.86 1.32 10.97
CA ILE A 309 -10.46 0.36 10.05
C ILE A 309 -11.92 0.19 10.43
N SER A 310 -12.83 0.38 9.48
CA SER A 310 -14.28 0.26 9.74
C SER A 310 -14.67 -1.18 10.04
N GLY A 311 -15.73 -1.35 10.82
CA GLY A 311 -16.44 -2.63 10.88
C GLY A 311 -17.13 -2.95 9.56
N THR A 312 -17.39 -4.24 9.34
CA THR A 312 -18.11 -4.79 8.19
C THR A 312 -19.24 -5.70 8.68
N GLU A 313 -20.29 -5.84 7.90
CA GLU A 313 -21.44 -6.65 8.26
C GLU A 313 -21.42 -8.00 7.52
N GLU A 314 -21.86 -9.07 8.20
CA GLU A 314 -22.02 -10.42 7.64
C GLU A 314 -20.77 -10.97 6.94
N THR A 315 -19.61 -10.66 7.48
CA THR A 315 -18.33 -11.10 6.91
C THR A 315 -17.77 -12.32 7.62
N VAL A 316 -17.10 -13.17 6.84
CA VAL A 316 -16.45 -14.41 7.27
C VAL A 316 -15.02 -14.45 6.72
N PRO A 317 -14.10 -15.21 7.33
CA PRO A 317 -12.72 -15.28 6.86
C PRO A 317 -12.62 -15.90 5.46
N VAL A 318 -11.60 -15.51 4.70
CA VAL A 318 -11.34 -16.03 3.34
C VAL A 318 -11.23 -17.56 3.33
N ARG A 319 -10.66 -18.17 4.38
CA ARG A 319 -10.57 -19.64 4.49
C ARG A 319 -11.93 -20.34 4.61
N ALA A 320 -13.03 -19.63 4.90
CA ALA A 320 -14.37 -20.18 4.83
C ALA A 320 -14.73 -20.70 3.45
N PHE A 321 -14.05 -20.19 2.40
CA PHE A 321 -14.23 -20.67 1.03
C PHE A 321 -13.87 -22.16 0.85
N THR A 322 -12.96 -22.67 1.67
CA THR A 322 -12.56 -24.09 1.64
C THR A 322 -13.21 -24.93 2.74
N SER A 323 -13.87 -24.29 3.71
CA SER A 323 -14.42 -24.98 4.88
C SER A 323 -15.81 -25.53 4.60
N THR A 324 -16.03 -26.77 5.04
CA THR A 324 -17.37 -27.39 5.07
C THR A 324 -18.16 -27.07 6.35
N ARG A 325 -17.52 -26.39 7.33
CA ARG A 325 -18.17 -25.97 8.58
C ARG A 325 -18.75 -24.57 8.42
N GLU A 326 -19.79 -24.28 9.22
CA GLU A 326 -20.28 -22.91 9.31
C GLU A 326 -19.15 -21.97 9.78
N PRO A 327 -18.85 -20.93 8.99
CA PRO A 327 -17.75 -20.03 9.32
C PRO A 327 -18.12 -19.09 10.46
N THR A 328 -17.15 -18.79 11.32
CA THR A 328 -17.30 -17.75 12.34
C THR A 328 -17.39 -16.38 11.68
N ARG A 329 -18.34 -15.54 12.08
CA ARG A 329 -18.44 -14.15 11.63
C ARG A 329 -17.31 -13.34 12.21
N ILE A 330 -16.67 -12.52 11.37
CA ILE A 330 -15.52 -11.68 11.72
C ILE A 330 -15.70 -10.24 11.23
N GLY A 331 -14.83 -9.32 11.68
CA GLY A 331 -14.74 -7.96 11.15
C GLY A 331 -15.91 -7.04 11.51
N SER A 332 -16.82 -7.43 12.39
CA SER A 332 -18.00 -6.62 12.74
C SER A 332 -17.68 -5.36 13.57
N ARG A 333 -16.50 -5.33 14.21
CA ARG A 333 -16.06 -4.20 15.03
C ARG A 333 -15.05 -3.35 14.27
N GLY A 334 -15.11 -2.02 14.47
CA GLY A 334 -14.03 -1.14 14.04
C GLY A 334 -12.73 -1.49 14.76
N MET A 335 -11.61 -1.38 14.05
CA MET A 335 -10.28 -1.72 14.56
C MET A 335 -9.34 -0.52 14.50
N PHE A 336 -8.39 -0.50 15.42
CA PHE A 336 -7.35 0.52 15.52
C PHE A 336 -5.97 -0.11 15.39
N GLN A 337 -5.14 0.42 14.49
CA GLN A 337 -3.80 -0.08 14.23
C GLN A 337 -2.76 1.03 14.37
N PRO A 338 -2.07 1.13 15.51
CA PRO A 338 -0.96 2.06 15.71
C PRO A 338 0.32 1.53 15.07
N ARG A 339 1.13 2.44 14.52
CA ARG A 339 2.38 2.15 13.83
C ARG A 339 3.44 3.18 14.21
N LEU A 340 4.69 2.74 14.36
CA LEU A 340 5.85 3.60 14.62
C LEU A 340 7.01 3.18 13.72
N GLY A 341 7.78 4.15 13.26
CA GLY A 341 8.96 3.94 12.43
C GLY A 341 10.09 4.87 12.79
N LEU A 342 11.31 4.37 12.67
CA LEU A 342 12.56 5.08 12.86
C LEU A 342 13.49 4.79 11.68
N GLU A 343 14.00 5.83 11.03
CA GLU A 343 15.06 5.72 10.01
C GLU A 343 16.28 6.51 10.47
N HIS A 344 17.45 5.94 10.27
CA HIS A 344 18.72 6.60 10.52
C HIS A 344 19.62 6.49 9.30
N GLU A 345 20.13 7.62 8.81
CA GLU A 345 21.17 7.63 7.79
C GLU A 345 22.53 7.35 8.44
N THR A 346 22.83 6.05 8.57
CA THR A 346 23.99 5.53 9.28
C THR A 346 25.29 5.90 8.58
N TRP A 347 25.28 5.84 7.25
CA TRP A 347 26.39 6.29 6.41
C TRP A 347 25.85 7.27 5.37
N PRO A 348 26.15 8.57 5.50
CA PRO A 348 25.60 9.60 4.63
C PRO A 348 25.73 9.28 3.14
N GLY A 349 24.62 9.36 2.42
CA GLY A 349 24.53 9.06 0.99
C GLY A 349 24.79 7.61 0.59
N ARG A 350 24.92 6.66 1.55
CA ARG A 350 25.22 5.25 1.22
C ARG A 350 24.37 4.21 1.92
N LEU A 351 24.10 4.42 3.23
CA LEU A 351 23.38 3.41 4.01
C LEU A 351 22.38 4.10 4.94
N ARG A 352 21.14 3.66 4.85
CA ARG A 352 20.09 3.94 5.83
C ARG A 352 19.66 2.65 6.52
N THR A 353 19.49 2.73 7.83
CA THR A 353 18.94 1.64 8.65
C THR A 353 17.58 2.04 9.17
N ARG A 354 16.69 1.05 9.33
CA ARG A 354 15.30 1.27 9.76
C ARG A 354 14.89 0.29 10.82
N LEU A 355 14.06 0.77 11.72
CA LEU A 355 13.36 -0.02 12.71
C LEU A 355 11.92 0.43 12.79
N GLY A 356 11.01 -0.49 13.00
CA GLY A 356 9.59 -0.16 13.12
C GLY A 356 8.85 -1.14 14.00
N THR A 357 7.65 -0.76 14.37
CA THR A 357 6.71 -1.62 15.09
C THR A 357 5.27 -1.23 14.77
N PHE A 358 4.38 -2.19 14.83
CA PHE A 358 2.95 -1.96 14.76
C PHE A 358 2.19 -3.02 15.53
N VAL A 359 0.93 -2.72 15.84
CA VAL A 359 0.01 -3.67 16.44
C VAL A 359 -1.03 -4.05 15.40
N GLU A 360 -1.01 -5.29 14.96
CA GLU A 360 -2.01 -5.83 14.04
C GLU A 360 -3.27 -6.21 14.81
N PRO A 361 -4.42 -5.55 14.58
CA PRO A 361 -5.67 -5.95 15.21
C PRO A 361 -6.18 -7.25 14.56
N SER A 362 -6.81 -8.10 15.35
CA SER A 362 -7.46 -9.29 14.82
C SER A 362 -8.92 -8.99 14.45
N PRO A 363 -9.40 -9.42 13.27
CA PRO A 363 -10.81 -9.35 12.92
C PRO A 363 -11.67 -10.36 13.70
N PHE A 364 -11.06 -11.35 14.34
CA PHE A 364 -11.73 -12.36 15.13
C PHE A 364 -12.06 -11.84 16.53
N PRO A 365 -13.30 -12.05 17.05
CA PRO A 365 -13.76 -11.43 18.30
C PRO A 365 -12.97 -11.86 19.54
N ASP A 366 -12.45 -13.09 19.55
CA ASP A 366 -11.79 -13.70 20.70
C ASP A 366 -10.26 -13.77 20.58
N THR A 367 -9.70 -13.13 19.56
CA THR A 367 -8.26 -13.13 19.33
C THR A 367 -7.63 -11.80 19.70
N LEU A 368 -6.51 -11.86 20.43
CA LEU A 368 -5.78 -10.68 20.85
C LEU A 368 -5.00 -10.05 19.69
N PRO A 369 -4.86 -8.71 19.68
CA PRO A 369 -3.99 -8.04 18.72
C PRO A 369 -2.56 -8.57 18.76
N ARG A 370 -1.88 -8.59 17.63
CA ARG A 370 -0.53 -9.12 17.47
C ARG A 370 0.49 -7.98 17.30
N PRO A 371 1.45 -7.81 18.23
CA PRO A 371 2.54 -6.87 18.04
C PRO A 371 3.58 -7.41 17.05
N HIS A 372 4.06 -6.54 16.18
CA HIS A 372 5.10 -6.80 15.20
C HIS A 372 6.34 -5.96 15.47
N VAL A 373 7.50 -6.52 15.17
CA VAL A 373 8.77 -5.81 15.09
C VAL A 373 9.28 -5.90 13.65
N THR A 374 9.58 -4.75 13.07
CA THR A 374 10.06 -4.66 11.71
C THR A 374 11.40 -3.96 11.66
N GLY A 375 12.13 -4.18 10.59
CA GLY A 375 13.38 -3.46 10.36
C GLY A 375 13.90 -3.68 8.96
N GLY A 376 15.00 -3.01 8.65
CA GLY A 376 15.60 -3.13 7.34
C GLY A 376 16.73 -2.15 7.09
N PHE A 377 17.23 -2.19 5.88
CA PHE A 377 18.28 -1.29 5.40
C PHE A 377 18.03 -0.85 3.96
N GLU A 378 18.65 0.23 3.57
CA GLU A 378 18.71 0.71 2.18
C GLU A 378 20.15 1.05 1.86
N LEU A 379 20.67 0.39 0.84
CA LEU A 379 22.04 0.54 0.37
C LEU A 379 22.04 1.18 -1.01
N PHE A 380 22.71 2.33 -1.15
CA PHE A 380 23.03 2.91 -2.45
C PHE A 380 23.98 1.98 -3.20
N LEU A 381 23.63 1.67 -4.46
CA LEU A 381 24.40 0.77 -5.30
C LEU A 381 25.28 1.56 -6.28
N PHE A 382 24.65 2.30 -7.18
CA PHE A 382 25.31 3.05 -8.24
C PHE A 382 24.38 4.15 -8.80
N ARG A 383 24.97 5.09 -9.53
CA ARG A 383 24.26 6.11 -10.28
C ARG A 383 24.26 5.76 -11.76
N TYR A 384 23.05 5.59 -12.32
CA TYR A 384 22.82 5.49 -13.75
C TYR A 384 21.45 6.08 -14.05
N LEU A 385 21.40 7.27 -14.67
CA LEU A 385 20.23 8.14 -14.83
C LEU A 385 19.65 8.62 -13.48
N GLU A 386 19.48 7.72 -12.55
CA GLU A 386 19.04 7.92 -11.16
C GLU A 386 19.97 7.17 -10.20
N ASP A 387 19.86 7.48 -8.90
CA ASP A 387 20.59 6.80 -7.83
C ASP A 387 19.88 5.50 -7.45
N TRP A 388 20.41 4.35 -7.85
CA TRP A 388 19.81 3.05 -7.59
C TRP A 388 20.11 2.54 -6.17
N ALA A 389 19.11 1.97 -5.53
CA ALA A 389 19.22 1.41 -4.19
C ALA A 389 18.64 -0.01 -4.09
N LEU A 390 19.29 -0.82 -3.26
CA LEU A 390 18.79 -2.10 -2.77
C LEU A 390 18.22 -1.90 -1.37
N ILE A 391 17.02 -2.41 -1.12
CA ILE A 391 16.34 -2.27 0.15
C ILE A 391 15.99 -3.67 0.66
N GLY A 392 16.45 -4.00 1.87
CA GLY A 392 16.07 -5.21 2.58
C GLY A 392 15.12 -4.91 3.72
N SER A 393 14.18 -5.81 4.00
CA SER A 393 13.25 -5.67 5.14
C SER A 393 12.93 -7.00 5.79
N PHE A 394 12.54 -6.94 7.06
CA PHE A 394 11.93 -8.04 7.79
C PHE A 394 10.74 -7.55 8.61
N ASP A 395 9.81 -8.44 8.86
CA ASP A 395 8.66 -8.28 9.75
C ASP A 395 8.47 -9.58 10.54
N VAL A 396 8.51 -9.48 11.86
CA VAL A 396 8.45 -10.64 12.75
C VAL A 396 7.44 -10.40 13.87
N ALA A 397 6.59 -11.40 14.09
CA ALA A 397 5.63 -11.42 15.18
C ALA A 397 5.39 -12.87 15.67
N ARG A 398 4.51 -13.02 16.65
CA ARG A 398 4.11 -14.35 17.10
C ARG A 398 3.48 -15.14 15.95
N ARG A 399 4.07 -16.28 15.58
CA ARG A 399 3.65 -17.14 14.45
C ARG A 399 3.61 -16.41 13.09
N TYR A 400 4.44 -15.40 12.95
CA TYR A 400 4.55 -14.66 11.69
C TYR A 400 5.99 -14.24 11.43
N SER A 401 6.42 -14.37 10.20
CA SER A 401 7.69 -13.82 9.74
C SER A 401 7.61 -13.53 8.24
N ASN A 402 8.16 -12.40 7.83
CA ASN A 402 8.23 -11.98 6.44
C ASN A 402 9.60 -11.35 6.19
N PHE A 403 10.23 -11.69 5.06
CA PHE A 403 11.48 -11.09 4.61
C PHE A 403 11.29 -10.58 3.20
N GLY A 404 11.74 -9.38 2.94
CA GLY A 404 11.54 -8.73 1.66
C GLY A 404 12.78 -8.07 1.11
N VAL A 405 12.79 -7.95 -0.21
CA VAL A 405 13.79 -7.18 -0.96
C VAL A 405 13.09 -6.28 -1.97
N SER A 406 13.61 -5.09 -2.14
CA SER A 406 13.16 -4.13 -3.14
C SER A 406 14.33 -3.52 -3.87
N VAL A 407 14.10 -3.17 -5.12
CA VAL A 407 14.99 -2.33 -5.92
C VAL A 407 14.23 -1.07 -6.31
N GLY A 408 14.87 0.06 -6.20
CA GLY A 408 14.26 1.35 -6.50
C GLY A 408 15.30 2.46 -6.51
N PHE A 409 14.82 3.69 -6.49
CA PHE A 409 15.69 4.86 -6.51
C PHE A 409 15.95 5.37 -5.09
N TRP A 410 17.21 5.71 -4.82
CA TRP A 410 17.63 6.41 -3.61
C TRP A 410 17.12 7.84 -3.63
N ARG A 411 16.32 8.24 -2.66
CA ARG A 411 15.72 9.58 -2.58
C ARG A 411 15.99 10.26 -1.24
#